data_8f4b5ca8c47dd6ad727eeda5708e4b63
#
_entry.id   8f4b5ca8c47dd6ad727eeda5708e4b63
#
_cell.length_a   1.000
_cell.length_b   1.000
_cell.length_c   1.000
_cell.angle_alpha   90.00
_cell.angle_beta   90.00
_cell.angle_gamma   90.00
#
_symmetry.space_group_name_H-M   'P 1'
#
loop_
_entity.id
_entity.type
_entity.pdbx_description
1 polymer ?
#
loop_
_entity_poly.entity_id
_entity_poly.type
_entity_poly.pdbx_seq_one_letter_code
_entity_poly.pdbx_strand_id
1 'polypeptide(L)'
;MTKLCRWFDIPRRTVCYKPVKANPQVQGRFAVPIKQMIEAEPSFGYRTVAGLLRFNQNTVQRVLQLMGWQVRKRATGHQPRIEALPSVTTTPNERWATDLCRVWAGRNGWQTLALVIDCHTRELLGWQLPRSGRATTATATLEQALIARFGSLGLVDRSFLLRSDNGLVSTSRAYTRIVRSYGLRQEFITPHCPQQNGMIERVIRTWKQQCVHRHRFEAHQHVSRVIGERICFHNARRPHQTLGMKTPAMAYALAA
;
A
#
# COMPACT_ATOMS: atom_id res chain seq x y z
N MET A 1 1.62 43.46 -33.19
CA MET A 1 0.54 42.48 -32.86
C MET A 1 0.03 41.74 -34.09
N THR A 2 -0.56 42.40 -35.07
CA THR A 2 -1.17 41.74 -36.25
C THR A 2 -0.22 40.87 -37.08
N LYS A 3 1.01 41.28 -37.26
CA LYS A 3 2.05 40.50 -37.98
C LYS A 3 2.45 39.24 -37.20
N LEU A 4 2.59 39.32 -35.87
CA LEU A 4 2.90 38.16 -35.01
C LEU A 4 1.76 37.13 -35.03
N CYS A 5 0.52 37.58 -34.96
CA CYS A 5 -0.64 36.69 -35.06
C CYS A 5 -0.69 35.89 -36.36
N ARG A 6 -0.31 36.55 -37.51
CA ARG A 6 -0.19 35.86 -38.81
C ARG A 6 0.97 34.86 -38.85
N TRP A 7 2.12 35.23 -38.29
CA TRP A 7 3.32 34.36 -38.32
C TRP A 7 3.15 33.08 -37.52
N PHE A 8 2.36 33.14 -36.42
CA PHE A 8 2.14 32.01 -35.52
C PHE A 8 0.76 31.35 -35.71
N ASP A 9 0.01 31.79 -36.72
CA ASP A 9 -1.38 31.31 -36.99
C ASP A 9 -2.29 31.33 -35.75
N ILE A 10 -2.15 32.37 -34.93
CA ILE A 10 -2.94 32.54 -33.69
C ILE A 10 -3.96 33.65 -33.91
N PRO A 11 -5.25 33.41 -33.71
CA PRO A 11 -6.28 34.44 -33.80
C PRO A 11 -5.98 35.61 -32.88
N ARG A 12 -6.09 36.86 -33.38
CA ARG A 12 -5.86 38.08 -32.58
C ARG A 12 -6.69 38.11 -31.30
N ARG A 13 -7.90 37.62 -31.35
CA ARG A 13 -8.80 37.54 -30.17
C ARG A 13 -8.23 36.64 -29.07
N THR A 14 -7.48 35.59 -29.40
CA THR A 14 -6.83 34.70 -28.43
C THR A 14 -5.68 35.43 -27.70
N VAL A 15 -4.89 36.22 -28.44
CA VAL A 15 -3.78 37.01 -27.89
C VAL A 15 -4.30 38.17 -27.02
N CYS A 16 -5.41 38.77 -27.42
CA CYS A 16 -6.02 39.90 -26.70
C CYS A 16 -7.03 39.48 -25.63
N TYR A 17 -7.21 38.17 -25.44
CA TYR A 17 -8.18 37.68 -24.43
C TYR A 17 -7.71 38.02 -23.02
N LYS A 18 -8.50 38.78 -22.31
CA LYS A 18 -8.34 39.02 -20.88
C LYS A 18 -9.30 38.09 -20.13
N PRO A 19 -8.78 37.18 -19.29
CA PRO A 19 -9.66 36.28 -18.53
C PRO A 19 -10.58 37.10 -17.57
N VAL A 20 -11.88 36.93 -17.73
CA VAL A 20 -12.91 37.62 -16.90
C VAL A 20 -13.31 36.74 -15.71
N LYS A 21 -12.81 35.51 -15.62
CA LYS A 21 -13.14 34.62 -14.49
C LYS A 21 -12.49 35.13 -13.21
N ALA A 22 -13.32 35.30 -12.20
CA ALA A 22 -12.86 35.60 -10.83
C ALA A 22 -11.85 34.53 -10.36
N ASN A 23 -10.92 34.93 -9.53
CA ASN A 23 -9.96 34.01 -8.92
C ASN A 23 -10.73 32.86 -8.23
N PRO A 24 -10.29 31.60 -8.40
CA PRO A 24 -10.97 30.47 -7.80
C PRO A 24 -10.92 30.58 -6.28
N GLN A 25 -12.09 30.58 -5.66
CA GLN A 25 -12.23 30.60 -4.20
C GLN A 25 -12.39 29.18 -3.66
N VAL A 26 -11.78 28.91 -2.52
CA VAL A 26 -11.89 27.63 -1.81
C VAL A 26 -12.97 27.77 -0.73
N GLN A 27 -13.99 26.91 -0.78
CA GLN A 27 -15.05 26.91 0.22
C GLN A 27 -14.54 26.28 1.52
N GLY A 28 -14.74 26.97 2.66
CA GLY A 28 -14.28 26.53 3.98
C GLY A 28 -14.78 25.12 4.37
N ARG A 29 -16.02 24.78 3.99
CA ARG A 29 -16.62 23.45 4.24
C ARG A 29 -15.79 22.28 3.67
N PHE A 30 -15.02 22.51 2.62
CA PHE A 30 -14.09 21.51 2.07
C PHE A 30 -12.67 21.70 2.60
N ALA A 31 -12.21 22.94 2.74
CA ALA A 31 -10.84 23.23 3.14
C ALA A 31 -10.53 22.75 4.57
N VAL A 32 -11.42 22.98 5.51
CA VAL A 32 -11.20 22.65 6.93
C VAL A 32 -11.01 21.15 7.14
N PRO A 33 -11.94 20.25 6.75
CA PRO A 33 -11.76 18.81 6.95
C PRO A 33 -10.60 18.21 6.14
N ILE A 34 -10.32 18.76 4.93
CA ILE A 34 -9.17 18.34 4.13
C ILE A 34 -7.87 18.72 4.84
N LYS A 35 -7.76 19.93 5.41
CA LYS A 35 -6.59 20.37 6.15
C LYS A 35 -6.33 19.49 7.36
N GLN A 36 -7.35 19.24 8.18
CA GLN A 36 -7.25 18.37 9.35
C GLN A 36 -6.78 16.95 8.98
N MET A 37 -7.31 16.40 7.89
CA MET A 37 -6.90 15.07 7.40
C MET A 37 -5.43 15.04 6.96
N ILE A 38 -4.95 16.10 6.30
CA ILE A 38 -3.56 16.17 5.83
C ILE A 38 -2.59 16.43 6.99
N GLU A 39 -2.99 17.20 7.98
CA GLU A 39 -2.19 17.44 9.20
C GLU A 39 -2.02 16.13 9.99
N ALA A 40 -3.08 15.33 10.10
CA ALA A 40 -3.01 14.00 10.70
C ALA A 40 -2.19 13.00 9.85
N GLU A 41 -2.40 13.00 8.53
CA GLU A 41 -1.81 12.05 7.59
C GLU A 41 -1.20 12.74 6.35
N PRO A 42 -0.05 13.45 6.46
CA PRO A 42 0.55 14.26 5.39
C PRO A 42 0.91 13.51 4.12
N SER A 43 0.93 12.18 4.14
CA SER A 43 1.25 11.34 2.98
C SER A 43 0.04 10.96 2.13
N PHE A 44 -1.19 11.31 2.56
CA PHE A 44 -2.37 10.95 1.80
C PHE A 44 -2.51 11.81 0.55
N GLY A 45 -2.67 11.13 -0.60
CA GLY A 45 -3.02 11.79 -1.86
C GLY A 45 -4.52 12.13 -1.93
N TYR A 46 -4.88 13.02 -2.84
CA TYR A 46 -6.26 13.52 -2.98
C TYR A 46 -7.33 12.41 -3.09
N ARG A 47 -7.00 11.26 -3.73
CA ARG A 47 -7.95 10.13 -3.86
C ARG A 47 -8.24 9.46 -2.52
N THR A 48 -7.22 9.28 -1.69
CA THR A 48 -7.40 8.70 -0.35
C THR A 48 -8.18 9.65 0.55
N VAL A 49 -7.84 10.94 0.52
CA VAL A 49 -8.57 11.98 1.26
C VAL A 49 -10.03 12.06 0.82
N ALA A 50 -10.29 12.04 -0.49
CA ALA A 50 -11.64 12.05 -1.03
C ALA A 50 -12.47 10.84 -0.59
N GLY A 51 -11.86 9.63 -0.63
CA GLY A 51 -12.52 8.41 -0.19
C GLY A 51 -12.86 8.40 1.31
N LEU A 52 -11.95 8.89 2.15
CA LEU A 52 -12.15 8.94 3.60
C LEU A 52 -13.20 9.99 4.01
N LEU A 53 -13.18 11.17 3.38
CA LEU A 53 -14.13 12.25 3.65
C LEU A 53 -15.43 12.14 2.85
N ARG A 54 -15.54 11.16 1.96
CA ARG A 54 -16.69 10.99 1.02
C ARG A 54 -16.95 12.23 0.18
N PHE A 55 -15.89 12.93 -0.22
CA PHE A 55 -15.95 14.08 -1.10
C PHE A 55 -15.66 13.70 -2.55
N ASN A 56 -16.13 14.52 -3.49
CA ASN A 56 -15.78 14.34 -4.90
C ASN A 56 -14.27 14.54 -5.08
N GLN A 57 -13.62 13.61 -5.82
CA GLN A 57 -12.17 13.59 -6.03
C GLN A 57 -11.65 14.87 -6.69
N ASN A 58 -12.39 15.40 -7.68
CA ASN A 58 -11.99 16.63 -8.38
C ASN A 58 -12.04 17.85 -7.46
N THR A 59 -13.03 17.90 -6.55
CA THR A 59 -13.13 18.96 -5.54
C THR A 59 -11.94 18.91 -4.59
N VAL A 60 -11.59 17.74 -4.06
CA VAL A 60 -10.44 17.58 -3.17
C VAL A 60 -9.13 17.92 -3.90
N GLN A 61 -8.96 17.42 -5.13
CA GLN A 61 -7.78 17.74 -5.94
C GLN A 61 -7.62 19.25 -6.15
N ARG A 62 -8.72 19.94 -6.51
CA ARG A 62 -8.71 21.39 -6.72
C ARG A 62 -8.35 22.15 -5.44
N VAL A 63 -8.94 21.77 -4.29
CA VAL A 63 -8.60 22.40 -3.00
C VAL A 63 -7.12 22.23 -2.68
N LEU A 64 -6.58 21.00 -2.81
CA LEU A 64 -5.16 20.71 -2.58
C LEU A 64 -4.25 21.53 -3.51
N GLN A 65 -4.64 21.72 -4.78
CA GLN A 65 -3.90 22.53 -5.75
C GLN A 65 -3.89 24.01 -5.38
N LEU A 66 -5.06 24.57 -5.09
CA LEU A 66 -5.22 25.99 -4.77
C LEU A 66 -4.52 26.38 -3.47
N MET A 67 -4.53 25.47 -2.48
CA MET A 67 -3.90 25.67 -1.18
C MET A 67 -2.43 25.24 -1.12
N GLY A 68 -1.86 24.67 -2.21
CA GLY A 68 -0.48 24.20 -2.22
C GLY A 68 -0.21 22.98 -1.32
N TRP A 69 -1.27 22.27 -0.91
CA TRP A 69 -1.18 21.11 0.01
C TRP A 69 -0.93 19.77 -0.70
N GLN A 70 -0.47 19.80 -1.92
CA GLN A 70 -0.21 18.58 -2.67
C GLN A 70 1.00 17.82 -2.10
N VAL A 71 0.86 16.49 -2.01
CA VAL A 71 1.98 15.61 -1.70
C VAL A 71 2.98 15.65 -2.85
N ARG A 72 4.15 16.22 -2.60
CA ARG A 72 5.23 16.24 -3.59
C ARG A 72 5.81 14.84 -3.73
N LYS A 73 5.69 14.23 -4.90
CA LYS A 73 6.42 13.02 -5.22
C LYS A 73 7.90 13.38 -5.42
N ARG A 74 8.80 12.66 -4.73
CA ARG A 74 10.21 12.69 -5.12
C ARG A 74 10.34 12.13 -6.52
N ALA A 75 11.06 12.80 -7.40
CA ALA A 75 11.44 12.26 -8.69
C ALA A 75 12.29 11.01 -8.43
N THR A 76 11.74 9.83 -8.69
CA THR A 76 12.52 8.61 -8.77
C THR A 76 13.15 8.60 -10.15
N GLY A 77 14.49 8.47 -10.22
CA GLY A 77 15.20 8.37 -11.49
C GLY A 77 14.58 7.29 -12.40
N HIS A 78 14.78 7.43 -13.69
CA HIS A 78 14.27 6.47 -14.68
C HIS A 78 15.00 5.13 -14.49
N GLN A 79 14.30 4.15 -13.92
CA GLN A 79 14.80 2.77 -13.88
C GLN A 79 14.22 2.03 -15.08
N PRO A 80 15.05 1.29 -15.86
CA PRO A 80 14.55 0.46 -16.94
C PRO A 80 13.50 -0.52 -16.38
N ARG A 81 12.32 -0.54 -16.99
CA ARG A 81 11.26 -1.49 -16.64
C ARG A 81 11.55 -2.78 -17.38
N ILE A 82 11.91 -3.82 -16.64
CA ILE A 82 11.84 -5.18 -17.16
C ILE A 82 10.35 -5.50 -17.29
N GLU A 83 9.92 -5.95 -18.47
CA GLU A 83 8.57 -6.48 -18.67
C GLU A 83 8.41 -7.76 -17.85
N ALA A 84 7.99 -7.59 -16.60
CA ALA A 84 7.55 -8.71 -15.79
C ALA A 84 6.05 -8.91 -16.04
N LEU A 85 5.66 -10.12 -16.37
CA LEU A 85 4.24 -10.50 -16.44
C LEU A 85 3.55 -10.12 -15.14
N PRO A 86 2.50 -9.27 -15.19
CA PRO A 86 1.80 -8.88 -14.00
C PRO A 86 1.22 -10.10 -13.31
N SER A 87 1.46 -10.22 -12.03
CA SER A 87 0.90 -11.25 -11.18
C SER A 87 -0.54 -10.89 -10.84
N VAL A 88 -1.45 -11.05 -11.79
CA VAL A 88 -2.86 -10.77 -11.60
C VAL A 88 -3.52 -11.97 -10.96
N THR A 89 -4.25 -11.73 -9.86
CA THR A 89 -5.14 -12.69 -9.21
C THR A 89 -6.57 -12.32 -9.53
N THR A 90 -7.40 -13.30 -9.80
CA THR A 90 -8.80 -13.11 -10.20
C THR A 90 -9.76 -13.26 -9.03
N THR A 91 -9.38 -14.06 -8.03
CA THR A 91 -10.20 -14.37 -6.86
C THR A 91 -9.40 -14.23 -5.55
N PRO A 92 -10.07 -14.01 -4.41
CA PRO A 92 -9.44 -14.13 -3.10
C PRO A 92 -8.82 -15.51 -2.88
N ASN A 93 -7.75 -15.55 -2.10
CA ASN A 93 -7.05 -16.80 -1.77
C ASN A 93 -6.51 -17.59 -2.98
N GLU A 94 -6.31 -16.95 -4.13
CA GLU A 94 -5.60 -17.55 -5.27
C GLU A 94 -4.09 -17.47 -5.07
N ARG A 95 -3.62 -16.35 -4.54
CA ARG A 95 -2.20 -16.11 -4.24
C ARG A 95 -2.05 -15.20 -3.04
N TRP A 96 -1.26 -15.63 -2.08
CA TRP A 96 -0.76 -14.78 -1.02
C TRP A 96 0.69 -14.41 -1.29
N ALA A 97 1.14 -13.28 -0.76
CA ALA A 97 2.55 -12.90 -0.79
C ALA A 97 3.07 -12.67 0.63
N THR A 98 4.30 -13.08 0.87
CA THR A 98 4.99 -12.85 2.15
C THR A 98 6.30 -12.12 1.93
N ASP A 99 6.69 -11.29 2.89
CA ASP A 99 7.96 -10.57 2.87
C ASP A 99 8.37 -10.16 4.29
N LEU A 100 9.66 -9.88 4.46
CA LEU A 100 10.29 -9.51 5.71
C LEU A 100 10.93 -8.13 5.58
N CYS A 101 10.73 -7.26 6.54
CA CYS A 101 11.43 -5.98 6.57
C CYS A 101 11.93 -5.59 7.97
N ARG A 102 12.97 -4.74 8.03
CA ARG A 102 13.53 -4.27 9.30
C ARG A 102 12.83 -3.00 9.75
N VAL A 103 12.56 -2.93 11.06
CA VAL A 103 11.96 -1.78 11.74
C VAL A 103 12.77 -1.50 13.01
N TRP A 104 13.13 -0.24 13.23
CA TRP A 104 13.82 0.18 14.45
C TRP A 104 12.83 0.40 15.59
N ALA A 105 13.05 -0.26 16.72
CA ALA A 105 12.16 -0.26 17.89
C ALA A 105 12.80 0.42 19.12
N GLY A 106 13.51 1.52 18.93
CA GLY A 106 14.12 2.29 20.01
C GLY A 106 15.09 1.46 20.83
N ARG A 107 14.90 1.42 22.16
CA ARG A 107 15.77 0.66 23.10
C ARG A 107 15.87 -0.84 22.81
N ASN A 108 14.93 -1.40 22.08
CA ASN A 108 14.95 -2.82 21.69
C ASN A 108 15.70 -3.08 20.38
N GLY A 109 16.22 -2.04 19.72
CA GLY A 109 17.01 -2.16 18.50
C GLY A 109 16.18 -2.60 17.29
N TRP A 110 16.86 -3.19 16.30
CA TRP A 110 16.23 -3.66 15.07
C TRP A 110 15.34 -4.87 15.32
N GLN A 111 14.10 -4.77 14.85
CA GLN A 111 13.12 -5.84 14.80
C GLN A 111 12.87 -6.24 13.35
N THR A 112 12.35 -7.44 13.13
CA THR A 112 11.96 -7.92 11.82
C THR A 112 10.44 -8.00 11.74
N LEU A 113 9.83 -7.18 10.90
CA LEU A 113 8.40 -7.25 10.60
C LEU A 113 8.21 -8.25 9.46
N ALA A 114 7.47 -9.32 9.74
CA ALA A 114 6.99 -10.29 8.76
C ALA A 114 5.53 -9.97 8.43
N LEU A 115 5.16 -10.05 7.15
CA LEU A 115 3.80 -9.77 6.67
C LEU A 115 3.33 -10.86 5.70
N VAL A 116 2.04 -11.15 5.73
CA VAL A 116 1.33 -11.94 4.71
C VAL A 116 0.15 -11.14 4.20
N ILE A 117 0.02 -11.03 2.88
CA ILE A 117 -1.05 -10.30 2.20
C ILE A 117 -1.75 -11.19 1.17
N ASP A 118 -3.06 -11.09 1.07
CA ASP A 118 -3.82 -11.61 -0.08
C ASP A 118 -3.61 -10.70 -1.29
N CYS A 119 -3.15 -11.27 -2.39
CA CYS A 119 -2.83 -10.51 -3.60
C CYS A 119 -4.06 -9.98 -4.33
N HIS A 120 -5.24 -10.55 -4.14
CA HIS A 120 -6.49 -10.06 -4.73
C HIS A 120 -7.10 -8.94 -3.90
N THR A 121 -7.43 -9.23 -2.64
CA THR A 121 -8.12 -8.29 -1.75
C THR A 121 -7.22 -7.21 -1.15
N ARG A 122 -5.90 -7.39 -1.22
CA ARG A 122 -4.90 -6.52 -0.56
C ARG A 122 -4.97 -6.54 0.97
N GLU A 123 -5.65 -7.51 1.53
CA GLU A 123 -5.81 -7.67 2.97
C GLU A 123 -4.54 -8.20 3.62
N LEU A 124 -4.06 -7.54 4.67
CA LEU A 124 -2.98 -8.01 5.51
C LEU A 124 -3.52 -9.03 6.51
N LEU A 125 -3.22 -10.29 6.28
CA LEU A 125 -3.80 -11.43 6.99
C LEU A 125 -3.00 -11.83 8.22
N GLY A 126 -1.68 -11.73 8.14
CA GLY A 126 -0.78 -12.09 9.23
C GLY A 126 0.40 -11.14 9.34
N TRP A 127 0.87 -10.96 10.59
CA TRP A 127 2.07 -10.19 10.87
C TRP A 127 2.73 -10.63 12.18
N GLN A 128 4.05 -10.52 12.22
CA GLN A 128 4.86 -10.77 13.41
C GLN A 128 5.99 -9.74 13.47
N LEU A 129 6.44 -9.40 14.69
CA LEU A 129 7.49 -8.41 14.91
C LEU A 129 8.55 -8.92 15.91
N PRO A 130 9.26 -10.02 15.65
CA PRO A 130 10.34 -10.49 16.51
C PRO A 130 11.64 -9.74 16.28
N ARG A 131 12.63 -9.98 17.17
CA ARG A 131 13.99 -9.45 17.03
C ARG A 131 14.69 -9.94 15.76
N SER A 132 14.42 -11.17 15.34
CA SER A 132 15.09 -11.80 14.19
C SER A 132 14.10 -12.45 13.24
N GLY A 133 14.32 -12.30 11.93
CA GLY A 133 13.57 -13.00 10.89
C GLY A 133 14.12 -14.42 10.70
N ARG A 134 13.52 -15.39 11.37
CA ARG A 134 13.83 -16.83 11.25
C ARG A 134 12.69 -17.54 10.54
N ALA A 135 12.91 -18.79 10.14
CA ALA A 135 11.86 -19.64 9.58
C ALA A 135 10.62 -19.74 10.51
N THR A 136 10.84 -19.80 11.83
CA THR A 136 9.78 -19.79 12.84
C THR A 136 8.93 -18.52 12.79
N THR A 137 9.53 -17.36 12.49
CA THR A 137 8.80 -16.10 12.32
C THR A 137 7.89 -16.15 11.10
N ALA A 138 8.42 -16.60 9.96
CA ALA A 138 7.64 -16.74 8.73
C ALA A 138 6.50 -17.76 8.92
N THR A 139 6.78 -18.85 9.62
CA THR A 139 5.76 -19.86 9.99
C THR A 139 4.67 -19.26 10.84
N ALA A 140 4.99 -18.61 11.96
CA ALA A 140 3.99 -18.00 12.84
C ALA A 140 3.17 -16.92 12.13
N THR A 141 3.78 -16.17 11.21
CA THR A 141 3.05 -15.17 10.40
C THR A 141 2.08 -15.83 9.43
N LEU A 142 2.48 -16.93 8.79
CA LEU A 142 1.62 -17.71 7.91
C LEU A 142 0.46 -18.36 8.68
N GLU A 143 0.74 -18.96 9.83
CA GLU A 143 -0.26 -19.58 10.70
C GLU A 143 -1.29 -18.56 11.18
N GLN A 144 -0.86 -17.39 11.60
CA GLN A 144 -1.76 -16.29 11.93
C GLN A 144 -2.65 -15.90 10.74
N ALA A 145 -2.09 -15.84 9.53
CA ALA A 145 -2.84 -15.54 8.32
C ALA A 145 -3.88 -16.63 8.00
N LEU A 146 -3.53 -17.90 8.15
CA LEU A 146 -4.43 -19.04 7.95
C LEU A 146 -5.60 -19.01 8.96
N ILE A 147 -5.30 -18.78 10.25
CA ILE A 147 -6.34 -18.63 11.28
C ILE A 147 -7.25 -17.45 10.98
N ALA A 148 -6.67 -16.30 10.61
CA ALA A 148 -7.46 -15.10 10.32
C ALA A 148 -8.40 -15.30 9.11
N ARG A 149 -8.01 -16.10 8.14
CA ARG A 149 -8.78 -16.34 6.91
C ARG A 149 -9.76 -17.53 7.02
N PHE A 150 -9.33 -18.62 7.64
CA PHE A 150 -10.06 -19.90 7.64
C PHE A 150 -10.57 -20.30 9.04
N GLY A 151 -10.26 -19.54 10.09
CA GLY A 151 -10.69 -19.78 11.46
C GLY A 151 -9.91 -20.85 12.20
N SER A 152 -9.16 -21.70 11.53
CA SER A 152 -8.40 -22.80 12.15
C SER A 152 -7.09 -23.06 11.40
N LEU A 153 -6.18 -23.78 12.07
CA LEU A 153 -4.98 -24.35 11.40
C LEU A 153 -5.32 -25.76 10.92
N GLY A 154 -4.95 -26.02 9.69
CA GLY A 154 -5.13 -27.32 9.06
C GLY A 154 -4.80 -27.29 7.58
N LEU A 155 -5.00 -28.43 6.93
CA LEU A 155 -4.91 -28.52 5.48
C LEU A 155 -6.02 -27.62 4.88
N VAL A 156 -5.61 -26.73 3.96
CA VAL A 156 -6.59 -25.87 3.28
C VAL A 156 -7.40 -26.70 2.27
N ASP A 157 -8.71 -26.45 2.18
CA ASP A 157 -9.60 -27.19 1.26
C ASP A 157 -9.18 -27.01 -0.21
N ARG A 158 -8.75 -25.84 -0.57
CA ARG A 158 -8.26 -25.51 -1.91
C ARG A 158 -6.83 -24.97 -1.84
N SER A 159 -5.89 -25.70 -2.45
CA SER A 159 -4.49 -25.27 -2.55
C SER A 159 -4.36 -23.96 -3.31
N PHE A 160 -3.55 -23.04 -2.78
CA PHE A 160 -3.23 -21.76 -3.41
C PHE A 160 -1.73 -21.47 -3.36
N LEU A 161 -1.32 -20.38 -4.06
CA LEU A 161 0.08 -19.99 -4.17
C LEU A 161 0.50 -19.10 -3.00
N LEU A 162 1.64 -19.45 -2.37
CA LEU A 162 2.32 -18.59 -1.41
C LEU A 162 3.60 -18.05 -2.05
N ARG A 163 3.58 -16.80 -2.48
CA ARG A 163 4.72 -16.13 -3.09
C ARG A 163 5.66 -15.56 -2.05
N SER A 164 6.95 -15.77 -2.27
CA SER A 164 8.02 -15.21 -1.45
C SER A 164 9.24 -14.84 -2.31
N ASP A 165 10.15 -14.08 -1.71
CA ASP A 165 11.49 -13.90 -2.26
C ASP A 165 12.31 -15.23 -2.21
N ASN A 166 13.54 -15.17 -2.77
CA ASN A 166 14.49 -16.29 -2.71
C ASN A 166 15.40 -16.21 -1.46
N GLY A 167 14.97 -15.53 -0.41
CA GLY A 167 15.73 -15.36 0.82
C GLY A 167 15.91 -16.67 1.60
N LEU A 168 16.94 -16.72 2.46
CA LEU A 168 17.28 -17.91 3.25
C LEU A 168 16.14 -18.42 4.13
N VAL A 169 15.26 -17.54 4.58
CA VAL A 169 14.09 -17.90 5.38
C VAL A 169 13.07 -18.64 4.50
N SER A 170 12.74 -18.05 3.36
CA SER A 170 11.73 -18.58 2.43
C SER A 170 12.14 -19.90 1.77
N THR A 171 13.45 -20.09 1.54
CA THR A 171 14.00 -21.31 0.93
C THR A 171 14.39 -22.39 1.96
N SER A 172 14.27 -22.11 3.26
CA SER A 172 14.65 -23.04 4.32
C SER A 172 13.78 -24.31 4.28
N ARG A 173 14.38 -25.49 4.50
CA ARG A 173 13.68 -26.77 4.55
C ARG A 173 12.55 -26.78 5.60
N ALA A 174 12.77 -26.14 6.74
CA ALA A 174 11.78 -26.04 7.81
C ALA A 174 10.53 -25.30 7.35
N TYR A 175 10.68 -24.11 6.76
CA TYR A 175 9.56 -23.31 6.27
C TYR A 175 8.83 -23.99 5.09
N THR A 176 9.59 -24.52 4.12
CA THR A 176 8.99 -25.21 2.96
C THR A 176 8.18 -26.43 3.37
N ARG A 177 8.64 -27.20 4.38
CA ARG A 177 7.88 -28.33 4.92
C ARG A 177 6.55 -27.87 5.52
N ILE A 178 6.55 -26.81 6.31
CA ILE A 178 5.34 -26.26 6.93
C ILE A 178 4.36 -25.73 5.87
N VAL A 179 4.83 -24.98 4.87
CA VAL A 179 3.98 -24.51 3.77
C VAL A 179 3.27 -25.68 3.09
N ARG A 180 4.01 -26.76 2.80
CA ARG A 180 3.44 -27.98 2.18
C ARG A 180 2.48 -28.72 3.10
N SER A 181 2.72 -28.78 4.41
CA SER A 181 1.82 -29.46 5.36
C SER A 181 0.46 -28.78 5.47
N TYR A 182 0.37 -27.49 5.17
CA TYR A 182 -0.91 -26.77 5.04
C TYR A 182 -1.56 -26.89 3.65
N GLY A 183 -0.98 -27.65 2.74
CA GLY A 183 -1.49 -27.82 1.37
C GLY A 183 -1.19 -26.67 0.43
N LEU A 184 -0.32 -25.73 0.82
CA LEU A 184 0.05 -24.59 -0.01
C LEU A 184 1.15 -24.92 -1.00
N ARG A 185 1.15 -24.22 -2.14
CA ARG A 185 2.21 -24.28 -3.13
C ARG A 185 3.09 -23.05 -3.05
N GLN A 186 4.37 -23.25 -2.71
CA GLN A 186 5.33 -22.16 -2.64
C GLN A 186 5.72 -21.70 -4.05
N GLU A 187 5.64 -20.38 -4.29
CA GLU A 187 6.03 -19.72 -5.53
C GLU A 187 7.16 -18.74 -5.24
N PHE A 188 8.34 -18.99 -5.79
CA PHE A 188 9.48 -18.08 -5.67
C PHE A 188 9.48 -17.08 -6.83
N ILE A 189 9.91 -15.85 -6.54
CA ILE A 189 10.16 -14.87 -7.61
C ILE A 189 11.37 -15.32 -8.45
N THR A 190 11.36 -14.96 -9.73
CA THR A 190 12.52 -15.17 -10.59
C THR A 190 13.73 -14.42 -10.02
N PRO A 191 14.93 -15.02 -9.96
CA PRO A 191 16.14 -14.33 -9.54
C PRO A 191 16.29 -12.98 -10.27
N HIS A 192 16.66 -11.94 -9.54
CA HIS A 192 16.81 -10.57 -10.03
C HIS A 192 15.53 -9.90 -10.57
N CYS A 193 14.34 -10.45 -10.30
CA CYS A 193 13.04 -9.88 -10.68
C CYS A 193 12.19 -9.50 -9.45
N PRO A 194 12.61 -8.55 -8.62
CA PRO A 194 11.85 -8.16 -7.42
C PRO A 194 10.44 -7.63 -7.75
N GLN A 195 10.23 -7.15 -8.99
CA GLN A 195 8.93 -6.64 -9.43
C GLN A 195 7.80 -7.68 -9.30
N GLN A 196 8.14 -8.97 -9.35
CA GLN A 196 7.16 -10.05 -9.15
C GLN A 196 6.59 -10.06 -7.72
N ASN A 197 7.36 -9.59 -6.71
CA ASN A 197 6.87 -9.38 -5.34
C ASN A 197 6.41 -7.94 -5.07
N GLY A 198 6.29 -7.15 -6.12
CA GLY A 198 6.04 -5.70 -6.06
C GLY A 198 4.77 -5.29 -5.33
N MET A 199 3.83 -6.22 -5.09
CA MET A 199 2.61 -5.95 -4.34
C MET A 199 2.91 -5.76 -2.85
N ILE A 200 3.52 -6.74 -2.21
CA ILE A 200 3.87 -6.66 -0.79
C ILE A 200 4.98 -5.62 -0.56
N GLU A 201 5.95 -5.50 -1.49
CA GLU A 201 6.97 -4.45 -1.42
C GLU A 201 6.36 -3.04 -1.43
N ARG A 202 5.31 -2.81 -2.24
CA ARG A 202 4.58 -1.54 -2.27
C ARG A 202 3.86 -1.28 -0.94
N VAL A 203 3.26 -2.30 -0.36
CA VAL A 203 2.62 -2.21 0.96
C VAL A 203 3.67 -1.86 2.02
N ILE A 204 4.79 -2.58 2.07
CA ILE A 204 5.90 -2.30 3.00
C ILE A 204 6.45 -0.88 2.80
N ARG A 205 6.66 -0.45 1.56
CA ARG A 205 7.11 0.92 1.25
C ARG A 205 6.12 1.97 1.77
N THR A 206 4.84 1.78 1.49
CA THR A 206 3.78 2.66 1.98
C THR A 206 3.78 2.71 3.51
N TRP A 207 3.94 1.57 4.15
CA TRP A 207 4.01 1.43 5.60
C TRP A 207 5.22 2.15 6.20
N LYS A 208 6.40 1.95 5.63
CA LYS A 208 7.59 2.67 6.06
C LYS A 208 7.39 4.18 5.97
N GLN A 209 6.83 4.67 4.88
CA GLN A 209 6.59 6.10 4.66
C GLN A 209 5.47 6.68 5.53
N GLN A 210 4.38 5.95 5.74
CA GLN A 210 3.18 6.44 6.40
C GLN A 210 3.10 6.12 7.90
N CYS A 211 3.93 5.19 8.37
CA CYS A 211 3.94 4.76 9.75
C CYS A 211 5.36 4.78 10.34
N VAL A 212 6.26 3.89 9.89
CA VAL A 212 7.55 3.66 10.53
C VAL A 212 8.42 4.91 10.58
N HIS A 213 8.57 5.64 9.48
CA HIS A 213 9.41 6.83 9.40
C HIS A 213 8.80 8.08 10.04
N ARG A 214 7.57 7.98 10.53
CA ARG A 214 6.84 9.11 11.16
C ARG A 214 6.78 9.01 12.67
N HIS A 215 7.21 7.88 13.23
CA HIS A 215 7.22 7.64 14.67
C HIS A 215 8.65 7.49 15.19
N ARG A 216 8.92 8.11 16.31
CA ARG A 216 10.07 7.77 17.17
C ARG A 216 9.61 6.68 18.12
N PHE A 217 9.94 5.45 17.80
CA PHE A 217 9.56 4.33 18.65
C PHE A 217 10.49 4.24 19.86
N GLU A 218 9.92 4.05 21.04
CA GLU A 218 10.66 3.93 22.29
C GLU A 218 11.05 2.49 22.61
N ALA A 219 10.12 1.55 22.32
CA ALA A 219 10.26 0.15 22.65
C ALA A 219 9.43 -0.74 21.73
N HIS A 220 9.63 -2.06 21.81
CA HIS A 220 8.92 -3.07 21.06
C HIS A 220 7.40 -2.96 21.21
N GLN A 221 6.88 -2.77 22.43
CA GLN A 221 5.42 -2.64 22.65
C GLN A 221 4.83 -1.45 21.91
N HIS A 222 5.55 -0.30 21.89
CA HIS A 222 5.10 0.87 21.15
C HIS A 222 5.01 0.58 19.64
N VAL A 223 6.06 -0.03 19.06
CA VAL A 223 6.04 -0.42 17.64
C VAL A 223 4.90 -1.38 17.35
N SER A 224 4.75 -2.43 18.18
CA SER A 224 3.74 -3.47 17.99
C SER A 224 2.33 -2.89 18.00
N ARG A 225 2.03 -1.99 18.96
CA ARG A 225 0.73 -1.30 19.04
C ARG A 225 0.46 -0.46 17.78
N VAL A 226 1.41 0.42 17.40
CA VAL A 226 1.25 1.30 16.24
C VAL A 226 1.11 0.50 14.94
N ILE A 227 1.87 -0.59 14.79
CA ILE A 227 1.75 -1.49 13.64
C ILE A 227 0.38 -2.16 13.62
N GLY A 228 -0.09 -2.71 14.74
CA GLY A 228 -1.41 -3.34 14.84
C GLY A 228 -2.56 -2.39 14.47
N GLU A 229 -2.54 -1.17 15.05
CA GLU A 229 -3.52 -0.13 14.72
C GLU A 229 -3.50 0.23 13.22
N ARG A 230 -2.30 0.28 12.62
CA ARG A 230 -2.15 0.60 11.22
C ARG A 230 -2.63 -0.53 10.30
N ILE A 231 -2.47 -1.80 10.69
CA ILE A 231 -3.03 -2.95 9.97
C ILE A 231 -4.55 -2.91 10.01
N CYS A 232 -5.14 -2.68 11.18
CA CYS A 232 -6.59 -2.52 11.31
C CYS A 232 -7.11 -1.39 10.43
N PHE A 233 -6.43 -0.24 10.44
CA PHE A 233 -6.78 0.88 9.54
C PHE A 233 -6.66 0.50 8.07
N HIS A 234 -5.58 -0.19 7.67
CA HIS A 234 -5.36 -0.64 6.29
C HIS A 234 -6.48 -1.56 5.81
N ASN A 235 -6.84 -2.55 6.62
CA ASN A 235 -7.83 -3.55 6.22
C ASN A 235 -9.27 -3.00 6.24
N ALA A 236 -9.63 -2.24 7.28
CA ALA A 236 -11.02 -1.88 7.54
C ALA A 236 -11.41 -0.46 7.09
N ARG A 237 -10.45 0.47 6.96
CA ARG A 237 -10.75 1.90 6.76
C ARG A 237 -10.06 2.54 5.57
N ARG A 238 -8.91 2.02 5.14
CA ARG A 238 -8.16 2.63 4.05
C ARG A 238 -8.76 2.27 2.69
N PRO A 239 -9.21 3.25 1.89
CA PRO A 239 -9.67 2.98 0.53
C PRO A 239 -8.49 2.73 -0.40
N HIS A 240 -8.62 1.74 -1.28
CA HIS A 240 -7.62 1.36 -2.28
C HIS A 240 -8.12 1.63 -3.68
N GLN A 241 -7.38 2.43 -4.44
CA GLN A 241 -7.75 2.78 -5.82
C GLN A 241 -7.89 1.54 -6.71
N THR A 242 -7.03 0.55 -6.55
CA THR A 242 -7.07 -0.71 -7.33
C THR A 242 -8.25 -1.62 -6.97
N LEU A 243 -8.92 -1.36 -5.85
CA LEU A 243 -10.13 -2.05 -5.41
C LEU A 243 -11.39 -1.20 -5.66
N GLY A 244 -11.32 -0.24 -6.58
CA GLY A 244 -12.44 0.68 -6.82
C GLY A 244 -12.78 1.53 -5.60
N MET A 245 -11.78 1.98 -4.85
CA MET A 245 -11.91 2.75 -3.60
C MET A 245 -12.55 1.98 -2.44
N LYS A 246 -12.69 0.65 -2.53
CA LYS A 246 -13.08 -0.20 -1.41
C LYS A 246 -11.91 -0.45 -0.47
N THR A 247 -12.22 -0.82 0.77
CA THR A 247 -11.21 -1.35 1.71
C THR A 247 -10.93 -2.82 1.41
N PRO A 248 -9.77 -3.35 1.83
CA PRO A 248 -9.48 -4.78 1.70
C PRO A 248 -10.57 -5.69 2.27
N ALA A 249 -11.05 -5.40 3.48
CA ALA A 249 -12.12 -6.17 4.12
C ALA A 249 -13.44 -6.13 3.30
N MET A 250 -13.83 -4.97 2.77
CA MET A 250 -14.99 -4.86 1.89
C MET A 250 -14.79 -5.64 0.58
N ALA A 251 -13.58 -5.59 0.01
CA ALA A 251 -13.28 -6.33 -1.21
C ALA A 251 -13.38 -7.84 -1.00
N TYR A 252 -12.96 -8.34 0.17
CA TYR A 252 -13.13 -9.75 0.52
C TYR A 252 -14.60 -10.10 0.71
N ALA A 253 -15.35 -9.34 1.50
CA ALA A 253 -16.77 -9.60 1.78
C ALA A 253 -17.65 -9.60 0.51
N LEU A 254 -17.25 -8.89 -0.54
CA LEU A 254 -17.98 -8.85 -1.82
C LEU A 254 -17.58 -9.97 -2.79
N ALA A 255 -16.48 -10.68 -2.54
CA ALA A 255 -15.94 -11.72 -3.40
C ALA A 255 -16.04 -13.13 -2.77
N ALA A 256 -16.37 -13.22 -1.49
CA ALA A 256 -16.62 -14.43 -0.74
C ALA A 256 -18.10 -14.82 -0.83
#